data_580ceff28e18bc306035dc8281aebe0f
#
_entry.id   580ceff28e18bc306035dc8281aebe0f
#
_cell.length_a   1.000
_cell.length_b   1.000
_cell.length_c   1.000
_cell.angle_alpha   90.00
_cell.angle_beta   90.00
_cell.angle_gamma   90.00
#
_symmetry.space_group_name_H-M   'P 1'
#
loop_
_entity.id
_entity.type
_entity.pdbx_description
1 polymer ?
#
loop_
_entity_poly.entity_id
_entity_poly.type
_entity_poly.pdbx_seq_one_letter_code
_entity_poly.pdbx_strand_id
1 'polypeptide(L)'
;DWVGLFAILAITARVSNNSATAVSLVMVARMLPSFFLATLGGVIVDRFDRRKVMMFADFGRAALLCVLPFANSLWVLVAVSFSLEIFTLLWGPAKDAALPSVVPKEQLANANSLGLVASYGTFPFGGVIFSALAVIATWLGGFEVLKSLSVGKETIALWVDACTFIASAFLIYKLPIPGPTHSGLKFEWNQSITEIREGMEFVRSDRRARAVIVGLGLGIIGAGAMVPLGPVYADVVLGGPAQFGVLMTALGTGAAIGVVTLLMVQRRVRREPVFELGVIGVGVFLLAAATFSSGGLVALMVAGLGACAGAAYVTGFTILQEHVSDELRGRTFATLAAVVRLCLLLALTVSPLLADVADWVASLLIPGQAISLGGLDYVFPGVRFALWIGGLLVILGGLYARLELTRLGREEASQIHPTRPTSRSLWSPIPDVSSPNAESSNESGVDHPDSISEGVGEVSEDESASEDKGATS
;
A
#
# COMPACT_ATOMS: atom_id res chain seq x y z
N ASP A 1 -2.70 7.53 -15.67
CA ASP A 1 -3.56 6.71 -14.80
C ASP A 1 -4.12 7.48 -13.59
N TRP A 2 -3.29 8.18 -12.78
CA TRP A 2 -3.77 8.91 -11.60
C TRP A 2 -4.68 10.09 -11.97
N VAL A 3 -4.33 10.83 -13.02
CA VAL A 3 -5.14 11.96 -13.51
C VAL A 3 -6.52 11.48 -13.96
N GLY A 4 -6.56 10.41 -14.75
CA GLY A 4 -7.80 9.77 -15.19
C GLY A 4 -8.64 9.23 -14.04
N LEU A 5 -8.00 8.61 -13.03
CA LEU A 5 -8.70 8.16 -11.83
C LEU A 5 -9.38 9.32 -11.09
N PHE A 6 -8.66 10.42 -10.85
CA PHE A 6 -9.23 11.59 -10.17
C PHE A 6 -10.36 12.23 -10.99
N ALA A 7 -10.20 12.27 -12.32
CA ALA A 7 -11.24 12.77 -13.21
C ALA A 7 -12.50 11.86 -13.21
N ILE A 8 -12.33 10.53 -13.19
CA ILE A 8 -13.46 9.58 -13.10
C ILE A 8 -14.20 9.74 -11.77
N LEU A 9 -13.49 9.93 -10.66
CA LEU A 9 -14.11 10.17 -9.36
C LEU A 9 -14.91 11.48 -9.36
N ALA A 10 -14.34 12.55 -9.91
CA ALA A 10 -14.99 13.86 -9.99
C ALA A 10 -16.22 13.85 -10.90
N ILE A 11 -16.13 13.24 -12.10
CA ILE A 11 -17.29 13.14 -13.01
C ILE A 11 -18.39 12.26 -12.42
N THR A 12 -18.01 11.20 -11.67
CA THR A 12 -18.99 10.35 -11.00
C THR A 12 -19.76 11.13 -9.93
N ALA A 13 -19.07 11.89 -9.10
CA ALA A 13 -19.69 12.75 -8.10
C ALA A 13 -20.66 13.74 -8.77
N ARG A 14 -20.25 14.40 -9.87
CA ARG A 14 -21.08 15.36 -10.62
C ARG A 14 -22.33 14.69 -11.23
N VAL A 15 -22.18 13.55 -11.90
CA VAL A 15 -23.29 12.85 -12.57
C VAL A 15 -24.29 12.27 -11.57
N SER A 16 -23.83 11.93 -10.38
CA SER A 16 -24.66 11.33 -9.32
C SER A 16 -25.16 12.33 -8.28
N ASN A 17 -25.07 13.65 -8.53
CA ASN A 17 -25.41 14.69 -7.56
C ASN A 17 -24.71 14.51 -6.21
N ASN A 18 -23.39 14.26 -6.26
CA ASN A 18 -22.52 14.05 -5.09
C ASN A 18 -22.90 12.82 -4.23
N SER A 19 -23.47 11.80 -4.84
CA SER A 19 -23.71 10.54 -4.14
C SER A 19 -22.40 9.79 -3.89
N ALA A 20 -22.03 9.64 -2.63
CA ALA A 20 -20.87 8.87 -2.22
C ALA A 20 -20.98 7.39 -2.58
N THR A 21 -22.20 6.83 -2.50
CA THR A 21 -22.49 5.45 -2.92
C THR A 21 -22.25 5.24 -4.42
N ALA A 22 -22.59 6.22 -5.28
CA ALA A 22 -22.31 6.13 -6.71
C ALA A 22 -20.79 6.14 -7.00
N VAL A 23 -20.04 7.01 -6.33
CA VAL A 23 -18.56 7.04 -6.42
C VAL A 23 -17.96 5.71 -5.99
N SER A 24 -18.49 5.14 -4.91
CA SER A 24 -18.08 3.82 -4.43
C SER A 24 -18.36 2.71 -5.44
N LEU A 25 -19.55 2.70 -6.03
CA LEU A 25 -19.95 1.69 -7.03
C LEU A 25 -18.99 1.68 -8.22
N VAL A 26 -18.60 2.86 -8.70
CA VAL A 26 -17.60 3.00 -9.78
C VAL A 26 -16.22 2.48 -9.34
N MET A 27 -15.81 2.73 -8.10
CA MET A 27 -14.53 2.24 -7.57
C MET A 27 -14.55 0.72 -7.34
N VAL A 28 -15.64 0.18 -6.81
CA VAL A 28 -15.82 -1.27 -6.66
C VAL A 28 -15.79 -1.94 -8.05
N ALA A 29 -16.49 -1.38 -9.04
CA ALA A 29 -16.48 -1.89 -10.41
C ALA A 29 -15.05 -1.89 -11.00
N ARG A 30 -14.25 -0.86 -10.68
CA ARG A 30 -12.85 -0.79 -11.10
C ARG A 30 -11.97 -1.84 -10.42
N MET A 31 -12.23 -2.20 -9.17
CA MET A 31 -11.45 -3.22 -8.46
C MET A 31 -11.92 -4.66 -8.72
N LEU A 32 -13.20 -4.83 -9.06
CA LEU A 32 -13.82 -6.15 -9.18
C LEU A 32 -13.12 -7.11 -10.16
N PRO A 33 -12.70 -6.67 -11.38
CA PRO A 33 -12.01 -7.55 -12.32
C PRO A 33 -10.72 -8.14 -11.73
N SER A 34 -10.01 -7.41 -10.88
CA SER A 34 -8.74 -7.87 -10.31
C SER A 34 -8.90 -9.07 -9.37
N PHE A 35 -10.06 -9.29 -8.78
CA PHE A 35 -10.34 -10.46 -7.94
C PHE A 35 -10.59 -11.74 -8.78
N PHE A 36 -11.23 -11.60 -9.94
CA PHE A 36 -11.67 -12.74 -10.73
C PHE A 36 -10.81 -12.99 -11.98
N LEU A 37 -10.25 -11.92 -12.56
CA LEU A 37 -9.59 -11.98 -13.86
C LEU A 37 -8.07 -11.81 -13.82
N ALA A 38 -7.48 -11.51 -12.65
CA ALA A 38 -6.04 -11.31 -12.52
C ALA A 38 -5.23 -12.51 -13.04
N THR A 39 -5.72 -13.71 -12.80
CA THR A 39 -5.09 -14.97 -13.25
C THR A 39 -5.25 -15.20 -14.74
N LEU A 40 -6.40 -14.80 -15.32
CA LEU A 40 -6.65 -14.90 -16.75
C LEU A 40 -5.74 -13.97 -17.56
N GLY A 41 -5.41 -12.79 -17.00
CA GLY A 41 -4.47 -11.85 -17.60
C GLY A 41 -3.10 -12.49 -17.87
N GLY A 42 -2.56 -13.24 -16.91
CA GLY A 42 -1.31 -13.98 -17.07
C GLY A 42 -1.36 -15.02 -18.20
N VAL A 43 -2.42 -15.83 -18.24
CA VAL A 43 -2.60 -16.86 -19.28
C VAL A 43 -2.70 -16.25 -20.70
N ILE A 44 -3.36 -15.10 -20.83
CA ILE A 44 -3.47 -14.39 -22.11
C ILE A 44 -2.09 -13.87 -22.53
N VAL A 45 -1.35 -13.26 -21.62
CA VAL A 45 0.00 -12.71 -21.88
C VAL A 45 1.00 -13.79 -22.31
N ASP A 46 0.87 -15.02 -21.79
CA ASP A 46 1.74 -16.14 -22.15
C ASP A 46 1.48 -16.66 -23.59
N ARG A 47 0.26 -16.43 -24.12
CA ARG A 47 -0.13 -16.89 -25.46
C ARG A 47 0.04 -15.86 -26.57
N PHE A 48 0.02 -14.59 -26.23
CA PHE A 48 0.05 -13.50 -27.20
C PHE A 48 1.36 -12.71 -27.14
N ASP A 49 1.67 -12.00 -28.22
CA ASP A 49 2.79 -11.07 -28.29
C ASP A 49 2.61 -9.95 -27.22
N ARG A 50 3.50 -9.92 -26.23
CA ARG A 50 3.47 -9.00 -25.09
C ARG A 50 3.37 -7.55 -25.51
N ARG A 51 4.11 -7.17 -26.56
CA ARG A 51 4.07 -5.80 -27.12
C ARG A 51 2.69 -5.47 -27.66
N LYS A 52 2.07 -6.39 -28.42
CA LYS A 52 0.73 -6.19 -28.99
C LYS A 52 -0.33 -6.12 -27.89
N VAL A 53 -0.22 -6.94 -26.85
CA VAL A 53 -1.14 -6.92 -25.69
C VAL A 53 -1.07 -5.58 -24.96
N MET A 54 0.15 -5.06 -24.68
CA MET A 54 0.32 -3.76 -24.03
C MET A 54 -0.23 -2.62 -24.89
N MET A 55 0.07 -2.61 -26.20
CA MET A 55 -0.44 -1.59 -27.11
C MET A 55 -1.98 -1.63 -27.23
N PHE A 56 -2.56 -2.82 -27.36
CA PHE A 56 -4.01 -3.00 -27.39
C PHE A 56 -4.67 -2.48 -26.11
N ALA A 57 -4.08 -2.76 -24.95
CA ALA A 57 -4.56 -2.27 -23.67
C ALA A 57 -4.47 -0.73 -23.57
N ASP A 58 -3.37 -0.12 -24.02
CA ASP A 58 -3.21 1.33 -24.02
C ASP A 58 -4.20 2.04 -24.96
N PHE A 59 -4.36 1.56 -26.20
CA PHE A 59 -5.37 2.11 -27.11
C PHE A 59 -6.80 1.91 -26.61
N GLY A 60 -7.10 0.75 -25.98
CA GLY A 60 -8.40 0.50 -25.37
C GLY A 60 -8.70 1.47 -24.23
N ARG A 61 -7.73 1.71 -23.33
CA ARG A 61 -7.86 2.70 -22.26
C ARG A 61 -8.04 4.11 -22.81
N ALA A 62 -7.24 4.51 -23.80
CA ALA A 62 -7.37 5.81 -24.45
C ALA A 62 -8.75 6.02 -25.07
N ALA A 63 -9.27 5.03 -25.79
CA ALA A 63 -10.60 5.10 -26.40
C ALA A 63 -11.70 5.25 -25.35
N LEU A 64 -11.65 4.48 -24.27
CA LEU A 64 -12.61 4.58 -23.16
C LEU A 64 -12.58 5.96 -22.49
N LEU A 65 -11.36 6.50 -22.23
CA LEU A 65 -11.21 7.83 -21.64
C LEU A 65 -11.69 8.96 -22.57
N CYS A 66 -11.54 8.80 -23.91
CA CYS A 66 -12.08 9.77 -24.87
C CYS A 66 -13.61 9.82 -24.87
N VAL A 67 -14.29 8.70 -24.63
CA VAL A 67 -15.76 8.61 -24.62
C VAL A 67 -16.36 9.03 -23.28
N LEU A 68 -15.61 8.88 -22.19
CA LEU A 68 -16.10 9.07 -20.83
C LEU A 68 -16.68 10.48 -20.54
N PRO A 69 -16.16 11.60 -21.08
CA PRO A 69 -16.75 12.92 -20.87
C PRO A 69 -18.21 13.05 -21.30
N PHE A 70 -18.63 12.23 -22.26
CA PHE A 70 -20.01 12.19 -22.80
C PHE A 70 -20.94 11.26 -22.01
N ALA A 71 -20.42 10.62 -20.96
CA ALA A 71 -21.23 9.75 -20.11
C ALA A 71 -22.13 10.58 -19.19
N ASN A 72 -23.44 10.44 -19.37
CA ASN A 72 -24.47 11.08 -18.55
C ASN A 72 -25.21 10.08 -17.64
N SER A 73 -24.72 8.84 -17.55
CA SER A 73 -25.31 7.77 -16.77
C SER A 73 -24.28 7.11 -15.88
N LEU A 74 -24.66 6.86 -14.62
CA LEU A 74 -23.82 6.13 -13.65
C LEU A 74 -23.42 4.75 -14.18
N TRP A 75 -24.33 4.04 -14.87
CA TRP A 75 -24.04 2.71 -15.39
C TRP A 75 -23.00 2.70 -16.50
N VAL A 76 -22.92 3.77 -17.29
CA VAL A 76 -21.84 3.94 -18.28
C VAL A 76 -20.51 4.13 -17.58
N LEU A 77 -20.46 4.95 -16.51
CA LEU A 77 -19.25 5.13 -15.70
C LEU A 77 -18.78 3.83 -15.06
N VAL A 78 -19.71 3.04 -14.52
CA VAL A 78 -19.46 1.70 -13.96
C VAL A 78 -18.88 0.76 -15.02
N ALA A 79 -19.53 0.67 -16.19
CA ALA A 79 -19.08 -0.22 -17.27
C ALA A 79 -17.71 0.17 -17.84
N VAL A 80 -17.46 1.49 -18.01
CA VAL A 80 -16.17 1.99 -18.49
C VAL A 80 -15.08 1.73 -17.45
N SER A 81 -15.35 1.98 -16.17
CA SER A 81 -14.36 1.74 -15.08
C SER A 81 -14.00 0.26 -14.96
N PHE A 82 -14.99 -0.62 -15.07
CA PHE A 82 -14.78 -2.07 -15.14
C PHE A 82 -13.90 -2.46 -16.33
N SER A 83 -14.19 -1.90 -17.52
CA SER A 83 -13.43 -2.18 -18.74
C SER A 83 -12.00 -1.64 -18.68
N LEU A 84 -11.78 -0.46 -18.10
CA LEU A 84 -10.43 0.10 -17.86
C LEU A 84 -9.58 -0.84 -17.03
N GLU A 85 -10.16 -1.46 -16.00
CA GLU A 85 -9.42 -2.41 -15.17
C GLU A 85 -9.07 -3.69 -15.93
N ILE A 86 -9.96 -4.20 -16.80
CA ILE A 86 -9.62 -5.34 -17.67
C ILE A 86 -8.38 -5.04 -18.51
N PHE A 87 -8.30 -3.86 -19.13
CA PHE A 87 -7.11 -3.47 -19.88
C PHE A 87 -5.87 -3.34 -18.99
N THR A 88 -6.02 -2.84 -17.76
CA THR A 88 -4.93 -2.76 -16.78
C THR A 88 -4.41 -4.15 -16.39
N LEU A 89 -5.31 -5.13 -16.20
CA LEU A 89 -4.97 -6.51 -15.90
C LEU A 89 -4.28 -7.24 -17.06
N LEU A 90 -4.47 -6.81 -18.29
CA LEU A 90 -3.73 -7.31 -19.45
C LEU A 90 -2.36 -6.65 -19.56
N TRP A 91 -2.28 -5.35 -19.32
CA TRP A 91 -1.06 -4.57 -19.47
C TRP A 91 0.00 -4.89 -18.41
N GLY A 92 -0.41 -5.04 -17.15
CA GLY A 92 0.51 -5.27 -16.01
C GLY A 92 1.38 -6.51 -16.18
N PRO A 93 0.81 -7.72 -16.28
CA PRO A 93 1.58 -8.95 -16.49
C PRO A 93 2.41 -8.93 -17.78
N ALA A 94 1.90 -8.30 -18.87
CA ALA A 94 2.63 -8.17 -20.12
C ALA A 94 3.92 -7.34 -19.95
N LYS A 95 3.83 -6.23 -19.21
CA LYS A 95 4.97 -5.38 -18.85
C LYS A 95 5.98 -6.16 -17.99
N ASP A 96 5.51 -6.83 -16.95
CA ASP A 96 6.37 -7.55 -16.01
C ASP A 96 7.11 -8.72 -16.70
N ALA A 97 6.42 -9.41 -17.62
CA ALA A 97 7.00 -10.47 -18.44
C ALA A 97 7.95 -9.93 -19.54
N ALA A 98 7.75 -8.70 -20.02
CA ALA A 98 8.62 -8.08 -21.02
C ALA A 98 9.91 -7.51 -20.40
N LEU A 99 9.89 -7.06 -19.16
CA LEU A 99 10.98 -6.35 -18.50
C LEU A 99 12.32 -7.12 -18.54
N PRO A 100 12.39 -8.43 -18.23
CA PRO A 100 13.64 -9.21 -18.28
C PRO A 100 14.22 -9.36 -19.70
N SER A 101 13.42 -9.13 -20.75
CA SER A 101 13.88 -9.22 -22.14
C SER A 101 14.45 -7.90 -22.68
N VAL A 102 14.23 -6.80 -21.97
CA VAL A 102 14.65 -5.44 -22.38
C VAL A 102 15.79 -4.92 -21.50
N VAL A 103 15.91 -5.43 -20.27
CA VAL A 103 16.89 -4.96 -19.29
C VAL A 103 17.87 -6.08 -18.93
N PRO A 104 19.21 -5.81 -18.89
CA PRO A 104 20.19 -6.76 -18.41
C PRO A 104 19.90 -7.29 -17.02
N LYS A 105 20.23 -8.56 -16.74
CA LYS A 105 19.92 -9.23 -15.46
C LYS A 105 20.42 -8.47 -14.24
N GLU A 106 21.60 -7.85 -14.34
CA GLU A 106 22.26 -7.08 -13.30
C GLU A 106 21.50 -5.80 -12.93
N GLN A 107 20.68 -5.28 -13.87
CA GLN A 107 19.91 -4.05 -13.70
C GLN A 107 18.42 -4.29 -13.40
N LEU A 108 17.95 -5.54 -13.36
CA LEU A 108 16.54 -5.86 -13.13
C LEU A 108 15.99 -5.32 -11.78
N ALA A 109 16.81 -5.37 -10.72
CA ALA A 109 16.42 -4.81 -9.42
C ALA A 109 16.20 -3.29 -9.50
N ASN A 110 17.09 -2.57 -10.19
CA ASN A 110 16.97 -1.13 -10.40
C ASN A 110 15.76 -0.79 -11.27
N ALA A 111 15.52 -1.55 -12.35
CA ALA A 111 14.38 -1.36 -13.24
C ALA A 111 13.05 -1.59 -12.52
N ASN A 112 12.94 -2.62 -11.69
CA ASN A 112 11.76 -2.88 -10.85
C ASN A 112 11.54 -1.75 -9.83
N SER A 113 12.60 -1.29 -9.16
CA SER A 113 12.51 -0.17 -8.23
C SER A 113 12.06 1.12 -8.92
N LEU A 114 12.61 1.42 -10.09
CA LEU A 114 12.19 2.57 -10.91
C LEU A 114 10.73 2.44 -11.35
N GLY A 115 10.29 1.22 -11.71
CA GLY A 115 8.90 0.92 -12.04
C GLY A 115 7.95 1.21 -10.88
N LEU A 116 8.32 0.85 -9.64
CA LEU A 116 7.55 1.16 -8.44
C LEU A 116 7.51 2.68 -8.18
N VAL A 117 8.65 3.36 -8.29
CA VAL A 117 8.70 4.83 -8.14
C VAL A 117 7.86 5.52 -9.21
N ALA A 118 7.92 5.07 -10.46
CA ALA A 118 7.09 5.62 -11.54
C ALA A 118 5.59 5.36 -11.31
N SER A 119 5.22 4.20 -10.78
CA SER A 119 3.81 3.84 -10.53
C SER A 119 3.19 4.60 -9.35
N TYR A 120 3.91 4.70 -8.24
CA TYR A 120 3.38 5.26 -6.98
C TYR A 120 3.89 6.66 -6.68
N GLY A 121 5.14 6.98 -7.04
CA GLY A 121 5.72 8.30 -6.84
C GLY A 121 5.09 9.40 -7.70
N THR A 122 4.39 9.02 -8.77
CA THR A 122 3.63 9.96 -9.62
C THR A 122 2.25 10.33 -9.05
N PHE A 123 1.79 9.68 -7.98
CA PHE A 123 0.49 9.96 -7.35
C PHE A 123 0.30 11.44 -6.97
N PRO A 124 1.24 12.12 -6.26
CA PRO A 124 1.09 13.53 -5.93
C PRO A 124 1.02 14.42 -7.17
N PHE A 125 1.83 14.10 -8.18
CA PHE A 125 1.83 14.84 -9.44
C PHE A 125 0.51 14.70 -10.21
N GLY A 126 -0.12 13.52 -10.14
CA GLY A 126 -1.47 13.30 -10.67
C GLY A 126 -2.50 14.25 -10.08
N GLY A 127 -2.44 14.50 -8.77
CA GLY A 127 -3.29 15.46 -8.07
C GLY A 127 -3.06 16.90 -8.51
N VAL A 128 -1.79 17.32 -8.61
CA VAL A 128 -1.41 18.66 -9.10
C VAL A 128 -1.91 18.88 -10.52
N ILE A 129 -1.61 17.92 -11.41
CA ILE A 129 -2.01 17.98 -12.82
C ILE A 129 -3.53 18.03 -12.95
N PHE A 130 -4.26 17.17 -12.23
CA PHE A 130 -5.71 17.18 -12.22
C PHE A 130 -6.28 18.54 -11.78
N SER A 131 -5.77 19.12 -10.68
CA SER A 131 -6.19 20.43 -10.20
C SER A 131 -5.92 21.53 -11.22
N ALA A 132 -4.73 21.54 -11.82
CA ALA A 132 -4.37 22.53 -12.84
C ALA A 132 -5.27 22.40 -14.07
N LEU A 133 -5.52 21.17 -14.55
CA LEU A 133 -6.39 20.93 -15.71
C LEU A 133 -7.84 21.29 -15.42
N ALA A 134 -8.34 21.10 -14.19
CA ALA A 134 -9.67 21.52 -13.79
C ALA A 134 -9.82 23.05 -13.77
N VAL A 135 -8.77 23.79 -13.35
CA VAL A 135 -8.73 25.25 -13.43
C VAL A 135 -8.70 25.71 -14.88
N ILE A 136 -7.84 25.12 -15.72
CA ILE A 136 -7.75 25.43 -17.15
C ILE A 136 -9.09 25.16 -17.84
N ALA A 137 -9.74 24.03 -17.54
CA ALA A 137 -11.07 23.71 -18.07
C ALA A 137 -12.12 24.77 -17.71
N THR A 138 -12.06 25.30 -16.47
CA THR A 138 -12.96 26.36 -16.03
C THR A 138 -12.74 27.66 -16.80
N TRP A 139 -11.47 28.01 -17.05
CA TRP A 139 -11.09 29.17 -17.85
C TRP A 139 -11.51 29.02 -19.32
N LEU A 140 -11.24 27.88 -19.94
CA LEU A 140 -11.62 27.55 -21.30
C LEU A 140 -13.15 27.47 -21.50
N GLY A 141 -13.89 27.04 -20.48
CA GLY A 141 -15.37 26.99 -20.50
C GLY A 141 -16.03 28.38 -20.63
N GLY A 142 -15.27 29.46 -20.50
CA GLY A 142 -15.69 30.81 -20.84
C GLY A 142 -15.85 31.08 -22.35
N PHE A 143 -15.27 30.26 -23.22
CA PHE A 143 -15.37 30.39 -24.66
C PHE A 143 -16.62 29.67 -25.22
N GLU A 144 -17.42 30.36 -26.00
CA GLU A 144 -18.71 29.85 -26.53
C GLU A 144 -18.56 28.57 -27.37
N VAL A 145 -17.49 28.43 -28.13
CA VAL A 145 -17.20 27.25 -28.96
C VAL A 145 -17.04 25.98 -28.10
N LEU A 146 -16.51 26.11 -26.90
CA LEU A 146 -16.27 24.96 -26.00
C LEU A 146 -17.49 24.66 -25.11
N LYS A 147 -18.40 25.62 -24.93
CA LYS A 147 -19.71 25.40 -24.29
C LYS A 147 -20.57 24.42 -25.08
N SER A 148 -20.52 24.46 -26.43
CA SER A 148 -21.25 23.54 -27.30
C SER A 148 -20.79 22.08 -27.20
N LEU A 149 -19.56 21.85 -26.76
CA LEU A 149 -18.97 20.51 -26.58
C LEU A 149 -19.24 19.90 -25.20
N SER A 150 -20.04 20.56 -24.35
CA SER A 150 -20.34 20.12 -22.97
C SER A 150 -19.06 19.77 -22.17
N VAL A 151 -17.98 20.57 -22.37
CA VAL A 151 -16.69 20.32 -21.74
C VAL A 151 -16.81 20.58 -20.24
N GLY A 152 -17.04 19.52 -19.48
CA GLY A 152 -16.99 19.56 -18.02
C GLY A 152 -15.56 19.84 -17.53
N LYS A 153 -15.43 20.25 -16.27
CA LYS A 153 -14.14 20.55 -15.63
C LYS A 153 -13.15 19.35 -15.69
N GLU A 154 -13.69 18.13 -15.77
CA GLU A 154 -12.93 16.87 -15.78
C GLU A 154 -12.54 16.42 -17.19
N THR A 155 -13.19 16.94 -18.24
CA THR A 155 -13.04 16.48 -19.63
C THR A 155 -11.60 16.62 -20.13
N ILE A 156 -11.00 17.77 -19.87
CA ILE A 156 -9.61 18.04 -20.31
C ILE A 156 -8.64 17.07 -19.64
N ALA A 157 -8.86 16.76 -18.36
CA ALA A 157 -8.04 15.80 -17.63
C ALA A 157 -8.13 14.40 -18.24
N LEU A 158 -9.34 13.95 -18.61
CA LEU A 158 -9.55 12.65 -19.26
C LEU A 158 -8.89 12.57 -20.65
N TRP A 159 -8.97 13.64 -21.45
CA TRP A 159 -8.33 13.67 -22.75
C TRP A 159 -6.82 13.75 -22.69
N VAL A 160 -6.28 14.51 -21.73
CA VAL A 160 -4.82 14.51 -21.47
C VAL A 160 -4.34 13.13 -21.07
N ASP A 161 -5.07 12.43 -20.18
CA ASP A 161 -4.71 11.07 -19.78
C ASP A 161 -4.83 10.10 -20.96
N ALA A 162 -5.86 10.20 -21.81
CA ALA A 162 -5.98 9.44 -23.05
C ALA A 162 -4.76 9.65 -23.99
N CYS A 163 -4.31 10.89 -24.13
CA CYS A 163 -3.11 11.21 -24.91
C CYS A 163 -1.84 10.55 -24.31
N THR A 164 -1.74 10.44 -22.96
CA THR A 164 -0.62 9.75 -22.34
C THR A 164 -0.61 8.26 -22.66
N PHE A 165 -1.76 7.60 -22.71
CA PHE A 165 -1.87 6.19 -23.14
C PHE A 165 -1.53 6.00 -24.61
N ILE A 166 -1.96 6.90 -25.48
CA ILE A 166 -1.57 6.86 -26.90
C ILE A 166 -0.05 7.01 -27.05
N ALA A 167 0.55 7.97 -26.32
CA ALA A 167 1.99 8.16 -26.31
C ALA A 167 2.72 6.91 -25.79
N SER A 168 2.21 6.28 -24.72
CA SER A 168 2.72 5.02 -24.18
C SER A 168 2.70 3.90 -25.25
N ALA A 169 1.58 3.72 -25.94
CA ALA A 169 1.47 2.72 -27.00
C ALA A 169 2.51 2.91 -28.11
N PHE A 170 2.76 4.17 -28.54
CA PHE A 170 3.79 4.48 -29.53
C PHE A 170 5.21 4.23 -29.00
N LEU A 171 5.48 4.51 -27.73
CA LEU A 171 6.77 4.21 -27.12
C LEU A 171 7.01 2.70 -27.05
N ILE A 172 5.97 1.93 -26.63
CA ILE A 172 6.02 0.46 -26.56
C ILE A 172 6.24 -0.15 -27.95
N TYR A 173 5.64 0.41 -28.99
CA TYR A 173 5.85 -0.03 -30.37
C TYR A 173 7.32 -0.04 -30.80
N LYS A 174 8.11 0.93 -30.32
CA LYS A 174 9.55 1.08 -30.64
C LYS A 174 10.45 0.15 -29.82
N LEU A 175 9.94 -0.50 -28.75
CA LEU A 175 10.77 -1.37 -27.91
C LEU A 175 11.03 -2.72 -28.59
N PRO A 176 12.26 -3.25 -28.53
CA PRO A 176 12.63 -4.55 -29.08
C PRO A 176 12.20 -5.68 -28.12
N ILE A 177 10.89 -5.86 -27.97
CA ILE A 177 10.34 -6.94 -27.11
C ILE A 177 10.21 -8.19 -27.97
N PRO A 178 10.87 -9.32 -27.58
CA PRO A 178 10.78 -10.57 -28.33
C PRO A 178 9.35 -11.14 -28.29
N GLY A 179 9.01 -11.87 -29.36
CA GLY A 179 7.72 -12.55 -29.48
C GLY A 179 7.49 -13.61 -28.39
N PRO A 180 6.32 -14.25 -28.37
CA PRO A 180 5.92 -15.18 -27.31
C PRO A 180 6.88 -16.36 -27.20
N THR A 181 7.45 -16.58 -26.04
CA THR A 181 8.10 -17.82 -25.65
C THR A 181 7.04 -18.72 -25.01
N HIS A 182 6.78 -19.86 -25.64
CA HIS A 182 5.82 -20.85 -25.13
C HIS A 182 6.34 -21.46 -23.82
N SER A 183 6.04 -20.83 -22.69
CA SER A 183 6.20 -21.42 -21.38
C SER A 183 4.83 -21.86 -20.87
N GLY A 184 4.53 -23.13 -21.01
CA GLY A 184 3.26 -23.72 -20.55
C GLY A 184 3.21 -23.82 -19.01
N LEU A 185 3.16 -22.70 -18.31
CA LEU A 185 2.86 -22.67 -16.88
C LEU A 185 1.39 -23.00 -16.69
N LYS A 186 1.12 -24.16 -16.09
CA LYS A 186 -0.23 -24.53 -15.64
C LYS A 186 -0.51 -23.75 -14.36
N PHE A 187 -1.54 -22.94 -14.38
CA PHE A 187 -2.03 -22.25 -13.19
C PHE A 187 -2.90 -23.22 -12.37
N GLU A 188 -2.58 -23.39 -11.10
CA GLU A 188 -3.36 -24.23 -10.17
C GLU A 188 -4.08 -23.36 -9.13
N TRP A 189 -5.39 -23.15 -9.31
CA TRP A 189 -6.25 -22.40 -8.38
C TRP A 189 -6.17 -22.90 -6.94
N ASN A 190 -6.08 -24.22 -6.75
CA ASN A 190 -6.03 -24.83 -5.43
C ASN A 190 -4.78 -24.43 -4.64
N GLN A 191 -3.64 -24.24 -5.33
CA GLN A 191 -2.40 -23.84 -4.69
C GLN A 191 -2.49 -22.41 -4.12
N SER A 192 -3.05 -21.47 -4.87
CA SER A 192 -3.21 -20.08 -4.42
C SER A 192 -4.13 -19.95 -3.20
N ILE A 193 -5.21 -20.74 -3.14
CA ILE A 193 -6.11 -20.73 -1.96
C ILE A 193 -5.42 -21.35 -0.75
N THR A 194 -4.64 -22.41 -0.94
CA THR A 194 -3.88 -23.05 0.13
C THR A 194 -2.83 -22.10 0.71
N GLU A 195 -2.10 -21.40 -0.15
CA GLU A 195 -1.09 -20.40 0.26
C GLU A 195 -1.70 -19.26 1.08
N ILE A 196 -2.87 -18.74 0.69
CA ILE A 196 -3.59 -17.72 1.46
C ILE A 196 -4.05 -18.27 2.82
N ARG A 197 -4.54 -19.52 2.85
CA ARG A 197 -4.98 -20.15 4.10
C ARG A 197 -3.82 -20.37 5.08
N GLU A 198 -2.69 -20.87 4.60
CA GLU A 198 -1.49 -21.04 5.43
C GLU A 198 -0.91 -19.71 5.91
N GLY A 199 -0.90 -18.68 5.05
CA GLY A 199 -0.53 -17.32 5.46
C GLY A 199 -1.48 -16.74 6.51
N MET A 200 -2.79 -17.00 6.42
CA MET A 200 -3.76 -16.58 7.42
C MET A 200 -3.59 -17.31 8.75
N GLU A 201 -3.23 -18.59 8.72
CA GLU A 201 -2.94 -19.39 9.92
C GLU A 201 -1.68 -18.87 10.62
N PHE A 202 -0.64 -18.52 9.85
CA PHE A 202 0.55 -17.85 10.39
C PHE A 202 0.20 -16.51 11.05
N VAL A 203 -0.59 -15.66 10.39
CA VAL A 203 -1.03 -14.37 10.97
C VAL A 203 -1.83 -14.55 12.26
N ARG A 204 -2.62 -15.62 12.37
CA ARG A 204 -3.35 -15.95 13.59
C ARG A 204 -2.43 -16.44 14.71
N SER A 205 -1.38 -17.17 14.40
CA SER A 205 -0.45 -17.73 15.38
C SER A 205 0.60 -16.73 15.84
N ASP A 206 1.11 -15.88 14.95
CA ASP A 206 2.11 -14.87 15.28
C ASP A 206 1.47 -13.55 15.72
N ARG A 207 1.69 -13.19 17.00
CA ARG A 207 1.10 -11.99 17.62
C ARG A 207 1.63 -10.71 16.99
N ARG A 208 2.91 -10.67 16.57
CA ARG A 208 3.55 -9.48 15.99
C ARG A 208 3.03 -9.24 14.59
N ALA A 209 2.97 -10.28 13.75
CA ALA A 209 2.36 -10.20 12.43
C ALA A 209 0.89 -9.79 12.51
N ARG A 210 0.13 -10.34 13.44
CA ARG A 210 -1.27 -9.99 13.67
C ARG A 210 -1.44 -8.51 14.05
N ALA A 211 -0.62 -8.00 14.98
CA ALA A 211 -0.69 -6.60 15.40
C ALA A 211 -0.46 -5.64 14.22
N VAL A 212 0.53 -5.93 13.38
CA VAL A 212 0.85 -5.12 12.19
C VAL A 212 -0.27 -5.22 11.14
N ILE A 213 -0.73 -6.42 10.81
CA ILE A 213 -1.74 -6.63 9.76
C ILE A 213 -3.09 -6.05 10.16
N VAL A 214 -3.51 -6.20 11.43
CA VAL A 214 -4.76 -5.59 11.94
C VAL A 214 -4.63 -4.07 11.98
N GLY A 215 -3.49 -3.53 12.45
CA GLY A 215 -3.25 -2.09 12.47
C GLY A 215 -3.29 -1.47 11.07
N LEU A 216 -2.61 -2.08 10.08
CA LEU A 216 -2.67 -1.65 8.68
C LEU A 216 -4.07 -1.83 8.09
N GLY A 217 -4.73 -2.96 8.36
CA GLY A 217 -6.08 -3.24 7.84
C GLY A 217 -7.11 -2.21 8.30
N LEU A 218 -7.18 -1.93 9.60
CA LEU A 218 -8.06 -0.90 10.14
C LEU A 218 -7.66 0.50 9.65
N GLY A 219 -6.35 0.75 9.50
CA GLY A 219 -5.83 1.96 8.88
C GLY A 219 -6.35 2.15 7.46
N ILE A 220 -6.34 1.11 6.64
CA ILE A 220 -6.83 1.13 5.26
C ILE A 220 -8.35 1.26 5.21
N ILE A 221 -9.10 0.58 6.08
CA ILE A 221 -10.56 0.70 6.11
C ILE A 221 -10.97 2.14 6.45
N GLY A 222 -10.36 2.75 7.46
CA GLY A 222 -10.74 4.09 7.88
C GLY A 222 -10.21 5.19 6.95
N ALA A 223 -8.90 5.20 6.65
CA ALA A 223 -8.30 6.22 5.77
C ALA A 223 -8.66 6.01 4.30
N GLY A 224 -8.89 4.77 3.88
CA GLY A 224 -9.36 4.43 2.53
C GLY A 224 -10.74 5.02 2.20
N ALA A 225 -11.54 5.36 3.22
CA ALA A 225 -12.78 6.11 3.06
C ALA A 225 -12.59 7.46 2.34
N MET A 226 -11.39 8.06 2.43
CA MET A 226 -11.07 9.30 1.74
C MET A 226 -11.12 9.17 0.20
N VAL A 227 -10.96 7.96 -0.34
CA VAL A 227 -10.99 7.72 -1.79
C VAL A 227 -12.40 7.97 -2.37
N PRO A 228 -13.46 7.30 -1.92
CA PRO A 228 -14.81 7.52 -2.43
C PRO A 228 -15.47 8.80 -1.89
N LEU A 229 -15.15 9.21 -0.66
CA LEU A 229 -15.75 10.37 -0.02
C LEU A 229 -15.03 11.67 -0.38
N GLY A 230 -13.77 11.62 -0.80
CA GLY A 230 -12.94 12.78 -1.10
C GLY A 230 -13.53 13.74 -2.13
N PRO A 231 -14.01 13.28 -3.30
CA PRO A 231 -14.64 14.16 -4.29
C PRO A 231 -15.89 14.85 -3.75
N VAL A 232 -16.73 14.10 -3.02
CA VAL A 232 -17.96 14.62 -2.41
C VAL A 232 -17.63 15.63 -1.31
N TYR A 233 -16.65 15.30 -0.46
CA TYR A 233 -16.17 16.21 0.57
C TYR A 233 -15.59 17.51 -0.01
N ALA A 234 -14.80 17.41 -1.08
CA ALA A 234 -14.22 18.57 -1.75
C ALA A 234 -15.29 19.49 -2.34
N ASP A 235 -16.34 18.93 -2.94
CA ASP A 235 -17.41 19.73 -3.54
C ASP A 235 -18.34 20.34 -2.50
N VAL A 236 -18.83 19.52 -1.55
CA VAL A 236 -19.84 19.95 -0.55
C VAL A 236 -19.24 20.81 0.55
N VAL A 237 -18.00 20.50 1.01
CA VAL A 237 -17.38 21.17 2.17
C VAL A 237 -16.38 22.23 1.77
N LEU A 238 -15.60 21.99 0.72
CA LEU A 238 -14.49 22.86 0.32
C LEU A 238 -14.81 23.74 -0.89
N GLY A 239 -16.03 23.62 -1.46
CA GLY A 239 -16.56 24.52 -2.47
C GLY A 239 -16.14 24.23 -3.91
N GLY A 240 -15.68 23.01 -4.22
CA GLY A 240 -15.49 22.62 -5.60
C GLY A 240 -14.58 21.44 -5.87
N PRO A 241 -14.73 20.79 -7.03
CA PRO A 241 -14.02 19.54 -7.38
C PRO A 241 -12.50 19.73 -7.54
N ALA A 242 -12.02 20.95 -7.84
CA ALA A 242 -10.58 21.22 -7.91
C ALA A 242 -9.88 20.99 -6.56
N GLN A 243 -10.57 21.18 -5.44
CA GLN A 243 -10.06 20.94 -4.10
C GLN A 243 -9.71 19.46 -3.88
N PHE A 244 -10.41 18.54 -4.53
CA PHE A 244 -10.08 17.11 -4.45
C PHE A 244 -8.66 16.82 -4.95
N GLY A 245 -8.25 17.44 -6.06
CA GLY A 245 -6.88 17.32 -6.55
C GLY A 245 -5.83 17.89 -5.57
N VAL A 246 -6.17 19.01 -4.91
CA VAL A 246 -5.32 19.59 -3.85
C VAL A 246 -5.18 18.62 -2.67
N LEU A 247 -6.28 17.97 -2.25
CA LEU A 247 -6.24 16.97 -1.17
C LEU A 247 -5.39 15.77 -1.56
N MET A 248 -5.53 15.25 -2.80
CA MET A 248 -4.75 14.11 -3.27
C MET A 248 -3.27 14.46 -3.41
N THR A 249 -2.95 15.69 -3.84
CA THR A 249 -1.58 16.21 -3.85
C THR A 249 -1.00 16.28 -2.44
N ALA A 250 -1.76 16.83 -1.50
CA ALA A 250 -1.36 16.94 -0.09
C ALA A 250 -1.11 15.56 0.53
N LEU A 251 -1.99 14.59 0.25
CA LEU A 251 -1.84 13.21 0.70
C LEU A 251 -0.55 12.58 0.18
N GLY A 252 -0.32 12.68 -1.13
CA GLY A 252 0.84 12.07 -1.77
C GLY A 252 2.15 12.72 -1.39
N THR A 253 2.21 14.06 -1.34
CA THR A 253 3.42 14.79 -0.91
C THR A 253 3.71 14.53 0.56
N GLY A 254 2.67 14.49 1.40
CA GLY A 254 2.80 14.09 2.80
C GLY A 254 3.39 12.69 2.92
N ALA A 255 2.86 11.70 2.19
CA ALA A 255 3.37 10.33 2.21
C ALA A 255 4.85 10.26 1.79
N ALA A 256 5.24 10.99 0.74
CA ALA A 256 6.63 11.06 0.32
C ALA A 256 7.53 11.68 1.41
N ILE A 257 7.10 12.78 2.04
CA ILE A 257 7.82 13.42 3.15
C ILE A 257 7.96 12.44 4.33
N GLY A 258 6.89 11.74 4.70
CA GLY A 258 6.90 10.76 5.78
C GLY A 258 7.89 9.62 5.54
N VAL A 259 7.91 9.06 4.33
CA VAL A 259 8.86 8.01 3.94
C VAL A 259 10.30 8.54 3.96
N VAL A 260 10.57 9.70 3.36
CA VAL A 260 11.92 10.30 3.33
C VAL A 260 12.40 10.61 4.75
N THR A 261 11.55 11.21 5.58
CA THR A 261 11.88 11.49 7.00
C THR A 261 12.21 10.21 7.74
N LEU A 262 11.40 9.16 7.54
CA LEU A 262 11.67 7.85 8.14
C LEU A 262 13.03 7.30 7.72
N LEU A 263 13.37 7.34 6.43
CA LEU A 263 14.67 6.87 5.93
C LEU A 263 15.86 7.60 6.57
N MET A 264 15.72 8.90 6.84
CA MET A 264 16.74 9.70 7.50
C MET A 264 16.93 9.32 8.99
N VAL A 265 15.83 8.97 9.67
CA VAL A 265 15.81 8.76 11.13
C VAL A 265 15.81 7.29 11.53
N GLN A 266 15.54 6.35 10.60
CA GLN A 266 15.34 4.91 10.88
C GLN A 266 16.47 4.23 11.67
N ARG A 267 17.71 4.73 11.58
CA ARG A 267 18.85 4.21 12.35
C ARG A 267 18.83 4.63 13.84
N ARG A 268 17.98 5.61 14.20
CA ARG A 268 17.92 6.21 15.55
C ARG A 268 16.62 5.89 16.29
N VAL A 269 15.62 5.35 15.60
CA VAL A 269 14.30 5.08 16.17
C VAL A 269 13.94 3.61 16.08
N ARG A 270 13.25 3.11 17.10
CA ARG A 270 12.66 1.77 17.09
C ARG A 270 11.45 1.76 16.14
N ARG A 271 11.29 0.68 15.41
CA ARG A 271 10.26 0.58 14.35
C ARG A 271 8.85 0.46 14.90
N GLU A 272 8.67 -0.33 15.98
CA GLU A 272 7.34 -0.53 16.55
C GLU A 272 6.66 0.78 17.00
N PRO A 273 7.29 1.68 17.79
CA PRO A 273 6.68 2.95 18.14
C PRO A 273 6.38 3.85 16.93
N VAL A 274 7.22 3.82 15.88
CA VAL A 274 6.98 4.59 14.66
C VAL A 274 5.74 4.07 13.95
N PHE A 275 5.58 2.75 13.85
CA PHE A 275 4.40 2.12 13.30
C PHE A 275 3.13 2.48 14.07
N GLU A 276 3.14 2.28 15.38
CA GLU A 276 2.01 2.55 16.27
C GLU A 276 1.55 4.01 16.19
N LEU A 277 2.50 4.94 16.38
CA LEU A 277 2.24 6.38 16.32
C LEU A 277 1.85 6.83 14.90
N GLY A 278 2.43 6.20 13.88
CA GLY A 278 2.05 6.43 12.49
C GLY A 278 0.59 6.09 12.24
N VAL A 279 0.14 4.89 12.63
CA VAL A 279 -1.27 4.50 12.47
C VAL A 279 -2.20 5.40 13.29
N ILE A 280 -1.88 5.68 14.57
CA ILE A 280 -2.68 6.60 15.39
C ILE A 280 -2.73 8.00 14.74
N GLY A 281 -1.59 8.49 14.26
CA GLY A 281 -1.48 9.79 13.59
C GLY A 281 -2.36 9.89 12.35
N VAL A 282 -2.43 8.83 11.53
CA VAL A 282 -3.37 8.76 10.38
C VAL A 282 -4.79 9.04 10.85
N GLY A 283 -5.25 8.38 11.91
CA GLY A 283 -6.61 8.56 12.43
C GLY A 283 -6.84 9.96 13.00
N VAL A 284 -5.88 10.51 13.76
CA VAL A 284 -5.97 11.85 14.33
C VAL A 284 -6.04 12.91 13.23
N PHE A 285 -5.18 12.83 12.22
CA PHE A 285 -5.19 13.77 11.11
C PHE A 285 -6.44 13.61 10.23
N LEU A 286 -7.00 12.41 10.08
CA LEU A 286 -8.26 12.19 9.39
C LEU A 286 -9.43 12.85 10.14
N LEU A 287 -9.50 12.70 11.45
CA LEU A 287 -10.50 13.38 12.29
C LEU A 287 -10.37 14.90 12.16
N ALA A 288 -9.16 15.42 12.24
CA ALA A 288 -8.90 16.85 12.10
C ALA A 288 -9.30 17.36 10.70
N ALA A 289 -8.90 16.65 9.64
CA ALA A 289 -9.27 17.00 8.27
C ALA A 289 -10.79 17.05 8.08
N ALA A 290 -11.52 16.08 8.61
CA ALA A 290 -12.98 16.03 8.53
C ALA A 290 -13.66 17.16 9.34
N THR A 291 -12.99 17.72 10.35
CA THR A 291 -13.55 18.76 11.21
C THR A 291 -13.42 20.15 10.60
N PHE A 292 -12.33 20.46 9.91
CA PHE A 292 -12.12 21.79 9.34
C PHE A 292 -12.91 21.98 8.03
N SER A 293 -13.24 23.25 7.73
CA SER A 293 -13.89 23.67 6.47
C SER A 293 -12.98 24.55 5.59
N SER A 294 -11.80 24.94 6.09
CA SER A 294 -10.84 25.73 5.33
C SER A 294 -9.98 24.82 4.46
N GLY A 295 -10.00 24.99 3.13
CA GLY A 295 -9.26 24.15 2.19
C GLY A 295 -7.76 24.04 2.51
N GLY A 296 -7.13 25.15 2.94
CA GLY A 296 -5.71 25.15 3.32
C GLY A 296 -5.42 24.32 4.59
N LEU A 297 -6.27 24.44 5.63
CA LEU A 297 -6.12 23.66 6.86
C LEU A 297 -6.39 22.17 6.59
N VAL A 298 -7.43 21.87 5.81
CA VAL A 298 -7.74 20.48 5.43
C VAL A 298 -6.59 19.87 4.65
N ALA A 299 -6.03 20.59 3.66
CA ALA A 299 -4.86 20.13 2.91
C ALA A 299 -3.65 19.86 3.82
N LEU A 300 -3.39 20.73 4.82
CA LEU A 300 -2.32 20.53 5.79
C LEU A 300 -2.56 19.26 6.64
N MET A 301 -3.80 19.05 7.11
CA MET A 301 -4.15 17.83 7.86
C MET A 301 -4.02 16.57 6.99
N VAL A 302 -4.46 16.63 5.73
CA VAL A 302 -4.31 15.53 4.78
C VAL A 302 -2.84 15.25 4.45
N ALA A 303 -1.98 16.27 4.38
CA ALA A 303 -0.54 16.07 4.26
C ALA A 303 0.05 15.37 5.49
N GLY A 304 -0.35 15.76 6.69
CA GLY A 304 0.02 15.06 7.94
C GLY A 304 -0.45 13.61 7.97
N LEU A 305 -1.68 13.37 7.53
CA LEU A 305 -2.23 12.01 7.35
C LEU A 305 -1.35 11.19 6.40
N GLY A 306 -1.02 11.76 5.23
CA GLY A 306 -0.12 11.12 4.27
C GLY A 306 1.24 10.77 4.87
N ALA A 307 1.86 11.71 5.60
CA ALA A 307 3.16 11.49 6.23
C ALA A 307 3.14 10.33 7.24
N CYS A 308 2.11 10.31 8.08
CA CYS A 308 1.90 9.22 9.02
C CYS A 308 1.62 7.89 8.32
N ALA A 309 0.81 7.88 7.25
CA ALA A 309 0.49 6.69 6.48
C ALA A 309 1.72 6.11 5.78
N GLY A 310 2.55 6.96 5.15
CA GLY A 310 3.79 6.53 4.51
C GLY A 310 4.77 5.91 5.51
N ALA A 311 4.96 6.55 6.66
CA ALA A 311 5.82 6.03 7.74
C ALA A 311 5.29 4.70 8.30
N ALA A 312 3.97 4.62 8.58
CA ALA A 312 3.34 3.40 9.10
C ALA A 312 3.43 2.24 8.11
N TYR A 313 3.17 2.49 6.82
CA TYR A 313 3.23 1.46 5.79
C TYR A 313 4.65 0.87 5.66
N VAL A 314 5.68 1.72 5.55
CA VAL A 314 7.06 1.26 5.41
C VAL A 314 7.53 0.52 6.66
N THR A 315 7.24 1.04 7.87
CA THR A 315 7.65 0.38 9.12
C THR A 315 6.90 -0.93 9.34
N GLY A 316 5.60 -0.98 9.08
CA GLY A 316 4.81 -2.21 9.19
C GLY A 316 5.29 -3.29 8.25
N PHE A 317 5.56 -2.93 6.98
CA PHE A 317 6.12 -3.84 5.99
C PHE A 317 7.50 -4.37 6.41
N THR A 318 8.36 -3.49 6.95
CA THR A 318 9.71 -3.87 7.43
C THR A 318 9.65 -4.78 8.65
N ILE A 319 8.75 -4.51 9.62
CA ILE A 319 8.55 -5.38 10.78
C ILE A 319 8.16 -6.79 10.34
N LEU A 320 7.24 -6.91 9.36
CA LEU A 320 6.87 -8.21 8.81
C LEU A 320 8.03 -8.90 8.10
N GLN A 321 8.82 -8.17 7.30
CA GLN A 321 9.98 -8.74 6.60
C GLN A 321 11.05 -9.32 7.53
N GLU A 322 11.26 -8.70 8.68
CA GLU A 322 12.29 -9.13 9.64
C GLU A 322 11.89 -10.31 10.50
N HIS A 323 10.58 -10.48 10.74
CA HIS A 323 10.08 -11.53 11.64
C HIS A 323 9.60 -12.79 10.93
N VAL A 324 9.42 -12.73 9.61
CA VAL A 324 8.94 -13.88 8.84
C VAL A 324 10.12 -14.62 8.24
N SER A 325 10.19 -15.94 8.48
CA SER A 325 11.21 -16.80 7.86
C SER A 325 11.11 -16.77 6.34
N ASP A 326 12.23 -17.01 5.66
CA ASP A 326 12.29 -16.97 4.19
C ASP A 326 11.27 -17.91 3.53
N GLU A 327 11.00 -19.08 4.15
CA GLU A 327 10.03 -20.08 3.67
C GLU A 327 8.59 -19.58 3.71
N LEU A 328 8.21 -18.78 4.72
CA LEU A 328 6.86 -18.26 4.91
C LEU A 328 6.68 -16.88 4.32
N ARG A 329 7.75 -16.19 3.89
CA ARG A 329 7.72 -14.80 3.43
C ARG A 329 6.75 -14.62 2.27
N GLY A 330 6.83 -15.44 1.23
CA GLY A 330 5.92 -15.36 0.08
C GLY A 330 4.45 -15.48 0.47
N ARG A 331 4.11 -16.46 1.33
CA ARG A 331 2.75 -16.73 1.80
C ARG A 331 2.21 -15.59 2.67
N THR A 332 3.03 -15.07 3.59
CA THR A 332 2.65 -13.95 4.47
C THR A 332 2.37 -12.68 3.66
N PHE A 333 3.21 -12.35 2.66
CA PHE A 333 2.99 -11.17 1.83
C PHE A 333 1.82 -11.34 0.85
N ALA A 334 1.56 -12.54 0.35
CA ALA A 334 0.34 -12.83 -0.42
C ALA A 334 -0.92 -12.63 0.44
N THR A 335 -0.89 -13.08 1.71
CA THR A 335 -1.97 -12.87 2.66
C THR A 335 -2.14 -11.38 3.00
N LEU A 336 -1.05 -10.66 3.25
CA LEU A 336 -1.10 -9.21 3.47
C LEU A 336 -1.75 -8.50 2.28
N ALA A 337 -1.34 -8.83 1.05
CA ALA A 337 -1.91 -8.24 -0.16
C ALA A 337 -3.42 -8.55 -0.29
N ALA A 338 -3.86 -9.77 0.04
CA ALA A 338 -5.26 -10.15 0.04
C ALA A 338 -6.06 -9.38 1.11
N VAL A 339 -5.52 -9.24 2.33
CA VAL A 339 -6.13 -8.46 3.42
C VAL A 339 -6.23 -6.99 3.04
N VAL A 340 -5.17 -6.40 2.48
CA VAL A 340 -5.17 -5.00 2.01
C VAL A 340 -6.27 -4.77 0.97
N ARG A 341 -6.39 -5.65 -0.03
CA ARG A 341 -7.45 -5.57 -1.05
C ARG A 341 -8.85 -5.68 -0.44
N LEU A 342 -9.04 -6.62 0.48
CA LEU A 342 -10.33 -6.79 1.18
C LEU A 342 -10.67 -5.57 2.03
N CYS A 343 -9.71 -5.04 2.79
CA CYS A 343 -9.89 -3.83 3.60
C CYS A 343 -10.22 -2.61 2.73
N LEU A 344 -9.55 -2.48 1.56
CA LEU A 344 -9.85 -1.41 0.62
C LEU A 344 -11.24 -1.56 0.02
N LEU A 345 -11.66 -2.79 -0.35
CA LEU A 345 -13.01 -3.06 -0.83
C LEU A 345 -14.06 -2.71 0.24
N LEU A 346 -13.81 -3.07 1.50
CA LEU A 346 -14.68 -2.70 2.63
C LEU A 346 -14.74 -1.17 2.81
N ALA A 347 -13.60 -0.48 2.73
CA ALA A 347 -13.56 0.97 2.81
C ALA A 347 -14.41 1.60 1.68
N LEU A 348 -14.25 1.13 0.45
CA LEU A 348 -14.98 1.62 -0.71
C LEU A 348 -16.49 1.34 -0.62
N THR A 349 -16.90 0.25 0.02
CA THR A 349 -18.31 -0.15 0.09
C THR A 349 -19.02 0.43 1.31
N VAL A 350 -18.39 0.36 2.49
CA VAL A 350 -19.02 0.70 3.76
C VAL A 350 -19.03 2.21 4.01
N SER A 351 -17.96 2.94 3.67
CA SER A 351 -17.88 4.36 4.01
C SER A 351 -18.92 5.24 3.32
N PRO A 352 -19.28 5.02 2.03
CA PRO A 352 -20.34 5.80 1.39
C PRO A 352 -21.73 5.46 1.95
N LEU A 353 -21.99 4.18 2.25
CA LEU A 353 -23.24 3.79 2.90
C LEU A 353 -23.39 4.47 4.28
N LEU A 354 -22.30 4.55 5.03
CA LEU A 354 -22.29 5.29 6.30
C LEU A 354 -22.56 6.78 6.09
N ALA A 355 -22.00 7.38 5.02
CA ALA A 355 -22.24 8.78 4.70
C ALA A 355 -23.70 9.02 4.33
N ASP A 356 -24.29 8.18 3.49
CA ASP A 356 -25.70 8.31 3.07
C ASP A 356 -26.67 8.11 4.27
N VAL A 357 -26.38 7.13 5.14
CA VAL A 357 -27.15 6.92 6.39
C VAL A 357 -27.01 8.11 7.33
N ALA A 358 -25.79 8.66 7.46
CA ALA A 358 -25.54 9.81 8.31
C ALA A 358 -26.23 11.08 7.76
N ASP A 359 -26.26 11.28 6.43
CA ASP A 359 -27.04 12.35 5.81
C ASP A 359 -28.55 12.22 6.08
N TRP A 360 -29.06 11.02 5.98
CA TRP A 360 -30.46 10.75 6.30
C TRP A 360 -30.77 11.06 7.78
N VAL A 361 -29.94 10.60 8.71
CA VAL A 361 -30.08 10.89 10.15
C VAL A 361 -29.95 12.38 10.44
N ALA A 362 -28.94 13.04 9.84
CA ALA A 362 -28.72 14.48 10.02
C ALA A 362 -29.91 15.30 9.51
N SER A 363 -30.53 14.90 8.40
CA SER A 363 -31.74 15.57 7.86
C SER A 363 -32.94 15.49 8.80
N LEU A 364 -33.04 14.42 9.61
CA LEU A 364 -34.09 14.24 10.60
C LEU A 364 -33.86 15.08 11.88
N LEU A 365 -32.58 15.26 12.27
CA LEU A 365 -32.23 15.86 13.56
C LEU A 365 -31.88 17.36 13.46
N ILE A 366 -31.34 17.82 12.31
CA ILE A 366 -30.82 19.16 12.11
C ILE A 366 -31.50 19.79 10.90
N PRO A 367 -32.45 20.72 11.08
CA PRO A 367 -33.10 21.43 9.96
C PRO A 367 -32.05 22.19 9.14
N GLY A 368 -31.94 21.87 7.83
CA GLY A 368 -30.97 22.48 6.94
C GLY A 368 -29.54 21.96 7.04
N GLN A 369 -29.29 20.92 7.85
CA GLN A 369 -27.97 20.30 8.05
C GLN A 369 -26.82 21.30 8.35
N ALA A 370 -27.16 22.46 8.90
CA ALA A 370 -26.20 23.50 9.26
C ALA A 370 -26.54 24.07 10.65
N ILE A 371 -25.48 24.28 11.43
CA ILE A 371 -25.58 24.95 12.75
C ILE A 371 -24.81 26.24 12.65
N SER A 372 -25.53 27.35 12.88
CA SER A 372 -24.96 28.69 12.92
C SER A 372 -24.37 28.97 14.30
N LEU A 373 -23.05 29.00 14.42
CA LEU A 373 -22.32 29.30 15.65
C LEU A 373 -21.57 30.65 15.45
N GLY A 374 -22.10 31.70 16.05
CA GLY A 374 -21.41 33.00 16.08
C GLY A 374 -21.16 33.65 14.69
N GLY A 375 -22.03 33.41 13.70
CA GLY A 375 -21.90 33.92 12.34
C GLY A 375 -21.10 33.06 11.36
N LEU A 376 -20.71 31.85 11.78
CA LEU A 376 -20.14 30.81 10.92
C LEU A 376 -21.16 29.69 10.78
N ASP A 377 -21.62 29.43 9.55
CA ASP A 377 -22.49 28.31 9.26
C ASP A 377 -21.63 27.04 9.11
N TYR A 378 -21.70 26.15 10.09
CA TYR A 378 -21.01 24.88 10.06
C TYR A 378 -21.95 23.80 9.49
N VAL A 379 -21.63 23.33 8.29
CA VAL A 379 -22.41 22.30 7.60
C VAL A 379 -22.00 20.91 8.11
N PHE A 380 -22.98 20.07 8.40
CA PHE A 380 -22.82 18.70 8.88
C PHE A 380 -23.27 17.67 7.80
N PRO A 381 -22.57 17.56 6.67
CA PRO A 381 -22.88 16.52 5.69
C PRO A 381 -22.45 15.16 6.24
N GLY A 382 -23.16 14.09 5.86
CA GLY A 382 -22.87 12.73 6.28
C GLY A 382 -21.45 12.26 5.96
N VAL A 383 -20.84 12.84 4.93
CA VAL A 383 -19.43 12.61 4.58
C VAL A 383 -18.48 12.91 5.75
N ARG A 384 -18.76 13.97 6.56
CA ARG A 384 -17.95 14.28 7.76
C ARG A 384 -18.07 13.17 8.81
N PHE A 385 -19.29 12.71 9.07
CA PHE A 385 -19.52 11.66 10.04
C PHE A 385 -18.85 10.35 9.65
N ALA A 386 -18.94 9.97 8.37
CA ALA A 386 -18.26 8.79 7.86
C ALA A 386 -16.73 8.88 8.00
N LEU A 387 -16.13 10.05 7.73
CA LEU A 387 -14.70 10.28 7.92
C LEU A 387 -14.30 10.30 9.41
N TRP A 388 -15.15 10.84 10.30
CA TRP A 388 -14.91 10.76 11.76
C TRP A 388 -14.93 9.33 12.25
N ILE A 389 -15.91 8.52 11.84
CA ILE A 389 -15.98 7.09 12.18
C ILE A 389 -14.74 6.38 11.65
N GLY A 390 -14.33 6.68 10.40
CA GLY A 390 -13.09 6.16 9.81
C GLY A 390 -11.86 6.51 10.64
N GLY A 391 -11.72 7.78 11.06
CA GLY A 391 -10.61 8.24 11.88
C GLY A 391 -10.55 7.57 13.25
N LEU A 392 -11.70 7.39 13.92
CA LEU A 392 -11.79 6.65 15.18
C LEU A 392 -11.39 5.17 15.00
N LEU A 393 -11.85 4.53 13.92
CA LEU A 393 -11.49 3.16 13.60
C LEU A 393 -9.97 2.99 13.42
N VAL A 394 -9.32 3.93 12.75
CA VAL A 394 -7.86 3.94 12.57
C VAL A 394 -7.15 4.08 13.91
N ILE A 395 -7.59 5.01 14.77
CA ILE A 395 -7.02 5.18 16.12
C ILE A 395 -7.14 3.90 16.92
N LEU A 396 -8.30 3.25 16.90
CA LEU A 396 -8.49 1.95 17.58
C LEU A 396 -7.54 0.88 17.04
N GLY A 397 -7.31 0.83 15.72
CA GLY A 397 -6.33 -0.05 15.12
C GLY A 397 -4.91 0.21 15.59
N GLY A 398 -4.51 1.48 15.65
CA GLY A 398 -3.20 1.89 16.17
C GLY A 398 -3.02 1.61 17.66
N LEU A 399 -4.05 1.83 18.48
CA LEU A 399 -4.03 1.49 19.90
C LEU A 399 -3.96 -0.02 20.13
N TYR A 400 -4.69 -0.81 19.35
CA TYR A 400 -4.57 -2.26 19.38
C TYR A 400 -3.15 -2.73 19.07
N ALA A 401 -2.57 -2.22 17.98
CA ALA A 401 -1.18 -2.54 17.61
C ALA A 401 -0.20 -2.17 18.72
N ARG A 402 -0.36 -0.98 19.33
CA ARG A 402 0.46 -0.53 20.46
C ARG A 402 0.35 -1.45 21.67
N LEU A 403 -0.83 -1.85 22.03
CA LEU A 403 -1.06 -2.74 23.18
C LEU A 403 -0.37 -4.09 22.96
N GLU A 404 -0.53 -4.70 21.78
CA GLU A 404 0.05 -6.01 21.49
C GLU A 404 1.59 -5.94 21.38
N LEU A 405 2.14 -4.97 20.64
CA LEU A 405 3.59 -4.83 20.47
C LEU A 405 4.30 -4.46 21.78
N THR A 406 3.68 -3.61 22.61
CA THR A 406 4.23 -3.27 23.93
C THR A 406 4.23 -4.48 24.87
N ARG A 407 3.19 -5.32 24.83
CA ARG A 407 3.15 -6.56 25.63
C ARG A 407 4.26 -7.53 25.23
N LEU A 408 4.45 -7.74 23.92
CA LEU A 408 5.52 -8.59 23.40
C LEU A 408 6.90 -8.11 23.81
N GLY A 409 7.17 -6.81 23.70
CA GLY A 409 8.44 -6.23 24.13
C GLY A 409 8.72 -6.40 25.63
N ARG A 410 7.68 -6.40 26.48
CA ARG A 410 7.82 -6.69 27.93
C ARG A 410 8.07 -8.18 28.21
N GLU A 411 7.39 -9.07 27.49
CA GLU A 411 7.60 -10.51 27.60
C GLU A 411 9.03 -10.90 27.19
N GLU A 412 9.54 -10.36 26.09
CA GLU A 412 10.92 -10.55 25.64
C GLU A 412 11.94 -10.00 26.65
N ALA A 413 11.72 -8.81 27.18
CA ALA A 413 12.59 -8.22 28.20
C ALA A 413 12.62 -9.04 29.50
N SER A 414 11.50 -9.67 29.90
CA SER A 414 11.41 -10.54 31.07
C SER A 414 12.13 -11.88 30.90
N GLN A 415 12.21 -12.39 29.68
CA GLN A 415 12.95 -13.62 29.34
C GLN A 415 14.48 -13.37 29.29
N ILE A 416 14.92 -12.20 28.85
CA ILE A 416 16.35 -11.83 28.80
C ILE A 416 16.89 -11.52 30.18
N HIS A 417 16.09 -11.00 31.10
CA HIS A 417 16.42 -10.77 32.50
C HIS A 417 15.45 -11.56 33.38
N PRO A 418 15.64 -12.89 33.56
CA PRO A 418 14.91 -13.59 34.59
C PRO A 418 15.24 -12.88 35.91
N THR A 419 14.19 -12.37 36.56
CA THR A 419 14.28 -11.72 37.85
C THR A 419 15.22 -12.56 38.73
N ARG A 420 16.35 -11.99 39.16
CA ARG A 420 17.18 -12.59 40.23
C ARG A 420 16.18 -13.03 41.30
N PRO A 421 16.19 -14.30 41.71
CA PRO A 421 15.35 -14.69 42.83
C PRO A 421 15.66 -13.73 43.97
N THR A 422 14.62 -13.09 44.47
CA THR A 422 14.71 -12.22 45.63
C THR A 422 15.47 -12.99 46.71
N SER A 423 16.62 -12.46 47.10
CA SER A 423 17.54 -13.01 48.08
C SER A 423 16.84 -13.13 49.46
N ARG A 424 16.04 -14.15 49.63
CA ARG A 424 15.43 -14.51 50.92
C ARG A 424 15.76 -15.92 51.37
N SER A 425 16.72 -16.59 50.78
CA SER A 425 17.19 -17.93 51.19
C SER A 425 18.73 -18.08 51.23
N LEU A 426 19.48 -16.98 51.37
CA LEU A 426 20.93 -17.03 51.57
C LEU A 426 21.34 -17.06 53.05
N TRP A 427 20.42 -17.44 53.93
CA TRP A 427 20.75 -17.76 55.31
C TRP A 427 20.27 -19.18 55.63
N SER A 428 20.87 -20.20 55.01
CA SER A 428 21.02 -21.51 55.65
C SER A 428 22.29 -21.43 56.51
N PRO A 429 22.25 -21.79 57.80
CA PRO A 429 23.45 -21.79 58.66
C PRO A 429 24.47 -22.72 58.07
N ILE A 430 25.72 -22.26 58.01
CA ILE A 430 26.89 -23.07 57.69
C ILE A 430 26.93 -24.20 58.71
N PRO A 431 26.99 -25.50 58.31
CA PRO A 431 27.21 -26.58 59.26
C PRO A 431 28.59 -26.38 59.89
N ASP A 432 28.59 -26.44 61.22
CA ASP A 432 29.78 -26.34 62.10
C ASP A 432 30.74 -27.49 61.79
N VAL A 433 31.90 -27.20 61.20
CA VAL A 433 32.97 -28.15 60.95
C VAL A 433 33.94 -28.08 62.14
N SER A 434 33.53 -28.68 63.23
CA SER A 434 34.40 -28.97 64.33
C SER A 434 34.18 -30.40 64.88
N SER A 435 34.83 -31.38 64.25
CA SER A 435 35.35 -32.55 64.97
C SER A 435 36.31 -33.36 64.07
N PRO A 436 37.50 -33.69 64.58
CA PRO A 436 38.50 -34.51 63.91
C PRO A 436 38.36 -35.96 64.35
N ASN A 437 38.40 -36.88 63.40
CA ASN A 437 38.96 -38.28 63.57
C ASN A 437 38.70 -39.04 62.27
N ALA A 438 39.74 -39.39 61.67
CA ALA A 438 40.65 -40.52 61.81
C ALA A 438 40.38 -41.59 60.74
N GLU A 439 41.42 -41.84 60.04
CA GLU A 439 41.93 -43.14 59.58
C GLU A 439 41.23 -43.90 58.44
N SER A 440 41.96 -43.94 57.44
CA SER A 440 42.79 -45.03 56.88
C SER A 440 42.14 -45.85 55.78
N SER A 441 42.96 -46.08 54.85
CA SER A 441 43.22 -47.24 54.01
C SER A 441 42.70 -47.23 52.56
N ASN A 442 43.71 -47.18 51.81
CA ASN A 442 44.19 -48.09 50.79
C ASN A 442 43.69 -47.89 49.33
N GLU A 443 44.67 -47.47 48.62
CA GLU A 443 45.43 -48.20 47.57
C GLU A 443 44.75 -48.59 46.29
N SER A 444 45.46 -48.20 45.32
CA SER A 444 45.86 -48.81 44.02
C SER A 444 44.95 -48.44 42.86
N GLY A 445 45.46 -47.98 41.79
CA GLY A 445 46.64 -48.08 40.97
C GLY A 445 46.44 -47.22 39.74
N VAL A 446 47.40 -46.44 39.42
CA VAL A 446 48.33 -46.62 38.33
C VAL A 446 47.64 -47.01 37.02
N ASP A 447 47.59 -46.06 36.07
CA ASP A 447 48.47 -46.02 34.91
C ASP A 447 48.20 -44.82 34.03
N HIS A 448 49.20 -44.03 33.89
CA HIS A 448 49.57 -43.25 32.70
C HIS A 448 50.48 -44.15 31.86
N PRO A 449 50.66 -44.02 30.59
CA PRO A 449 51.42 -42.91 30.02
C PRO A 449 51.10 -42.48 28.60
N ASP A 450 51.51 -41.30 28.30
CA ASP A 450 52.35 -40.78 27.18
C ASP A 450 51.99 -41.23 25.76
N SER A 451 52.03 -40.47 24.73
CA SER A 451 52.97 -39.42 24.28
C SER A 451 52.76 -39.13 22.81
N ILE A 452 53.03 -37.92 22.41
CA ILE A 452 53.80 -37.53 21.20
C ILE A 452 53.13 -37.85 19.85
N SER A 453 52.97 -36.94 18.86
CA SER A 453 53.86 -35.98 18.23
C SER A 453 53.09 -35.25 17.09
N GLU A 454 53.26 -34.00 16.97
CA GLU A 454 53.93 -33.26 15.90
C GLU A 454 53.82 -33.85 14.48
N GLY A 455 53.37 -33.01 13.56
CA GLY A 455 53.47 -33.23 12.13
C GLY A 455 53.12 -31.95 11.35
N VAL A 456 54.04 -31.05 11.33
CA VAL A 456 54.20 -29.92 10.40
C VAL A 456 54.46 -30.51 9.01
N GLY A 457 53.89 -29.94 7.96
CA GLY A 457 54.17 -30.26 6.59
C GLY A 457 53.70 -29.14 5.65
N GLU A 458 54.64 -28.25 5.47
CA GLU A 458 54.68 -27.19 4.44
C GLU A 458 54.75 -27.73 3.00
N VAL A 459 54.30 -26.85 2.07
CA VAL A 459 54.89 -26.49 0.76
C VAL A 459 54.69 -27.46 -0.41
N SER A 460 54.10 -27.00 -1.46
CA SER A 460 54.84 -26.59 -2.67
C SER A 460 53.88 -26.04 -3.76
N GLU A 461 54.24 -24.83 -4.19
CA GLU A 461 54.02 -24.28 -5.49
C GLU A 461 54.52 -25.27 -6.58
N ASP A 462 53.84 -25.30 -7.69
CA ASP A 462 54.56 -25.31 -8.97
C ASP A 462 53.67 -24.83 -10.15
N GLU A 463 54.27 -23.92 -10.82
CA GLU A 463 54.07 -23.36 -12.15
C GLU A 463 54.07 -24.39 -13.28
N SER A 464 53.40 -24.08 -14.33
CA SER A 464 53.86 -24.05 -15.74
C SER A 464 52.66 -24.09 -16.68
N ALA A 465 52.35 -23.08 -17.43
CA ALA A 465 52.90 -22.57 -18.65
C ALA A 465 52.89 -23.61 -19.81
N SER A 466 52.09 -23.28 -20.81
CA SER A 466 52.37 -23.28 -22.25
C SER A 466 51.06 -23.09 -23.04
N GLU A 467 50.92 -21.97 -23.79
CA GLU A 467 51.22 -21.86 -25.23
C GLU A 467 50.55 -22.96 -26.06
N ASP A 468 49.79 -22.72 -27.08
CA ASP A 468 50.01 -21.91 -28.28
C ASP A 468 48.87 -22.08 -29.31
N LYS A 469 48.56 -21.02 -30.09
CA LYS A 469 48.14 -21.02 -31.53
C LYS A 469 46.79 -21.65 -31.90
N GLY A 470 45.99 -20.93 -32.61
CA GLY A 470 46.02 -20.36 -33.95
C GLY A 470 44.62 -20.25 -34.49
N ALA A 471 44.25 -19.15 -34.91
CA ALA A 471 44.05 -18.60 -36.25
C ALA A 471 42.93 -19.20 -37.13
N THR A 472 42.15 -18.24 -37.66
CA THR A 472 41.43 -18.19 -38.95
C THR A 472 40.11 -18.98 -39.09
N SER A 473 39.00 -18.33 -39.20
CA SER A 473 38.31 -17.74 -40.36
C SER A 473 37.08 -16.95 -39.90
#